data_a605aea81fa3a86dc62eb39b8d91396f
#
_entry.id   a605aea81fa3a86dc62eb39b8d91396f
#
_cell.length_a   1.000
_cell.length_b   1.000
_cell.length_c   1.000
_cell.angle_alpha   90.00
_cell.angle_beta   90.00
_cell.angle_gamma   90.00
#
_symmetry.space_group_name_H-M   'P 1'
#
loop_
_entity.id
_entity.type
_entity.pdbx_description
1 polymer ?
#
loop_
_entity_poly.entity_id
_entity_poly.type
_entity_poly.pdbx_seq_one_letter_code
_entity_poly.pdbx_strand_id
1 'polypeptide(L)'
;MAKRDYIQTNREWLAAKATDNGVQPLPKGLYYKVLNQGKNDGIHPTPNSIVTVHYTGTTINGKKFDSSLGGAPVAFRLKTLIPGWIEAIQHMCVGDKWEVYIPAEMGYGRQSIPGIPGGSTLIF
;
A
#
# COMPACT_ATOMS: atom_id res chain seq x y z
N MET A 1 -5.25 5.24 23.88
CA MET A 1 -6.36 5.26 22.92
C MET A 1 -7.01 3.89 22.84
N ALA A 2 -8.33 3.83 22.91
CA ALA A 2 -9.04 2.58 22.72
C ALA A 2 -8.85 2.09 21.28
N LYS A 3 -8.78 0.75 21.10
CA LYS A 3 -8.57 0.14 19.80
C LYS A 3 -9.63 0.56 18.79
N ARG A 4 -10.90 0.69 19.24
CA ARG A 4 -12.01 1.14 18.39
C ARG A 4 -11.75 2.54 17.84
N ASP A 5 -11.25 3.45 18.67
CA ASP A 5 -10.96 4.82 18.26
C ASP A 5 -9.85 4.86 17.20
N TYR A 6 -8.84 4.02 17.37
CA TYR A 6 -7.74 3.90 16.39
C TYR A 6 -8.25 3.40 15.05
N ILE A 7 -9.10 2.36 15.05
CA ILE A 7 -9.70 1.83 13.82
C ILE A 7 -10.50 2.92 13.12
N GLN A 8 -11.33 3.65 13.86
CA GLN A 8 -12.16 4.71 13.28
C GLN A 8 -11.31 5.86 12.75
N THR A 9 -10.28 6.26 13.47
CA THR A 9 -9.34 7.30 13.03
C THR A 9 -8.69 6.91 11.70
N ASN A 10 -8.28 5.66 11.56
CA ASN A 10 -7.68 5.18 10.30
C ASN A 10 -8.69 5.20 9.15
N ARG A 11 -9.92 4.80 9.41
CA ARG A 11 -10.98 4.84 8.39
C ARG A 11 -11.28 6.26 7.93
N GLU A 12 -11.36 7.19 8.87
CA GLU A 12 -11.60 8.60 8.56
C GLU A 12 -10.44 9.21 7.78
N TRP A 13 -9.21 8.84 8.17
CA TRP A 13 -8.02 9.29 7.46
C TRP A 13 -8.06 8.86 6.00
N LEU A 14 -8.40 7.60 5.74
CA LEU A 14 -8.44 7.07 4.38
C LEU A 14 -9.57 7.73 3.58
N ALA A 15 -10.74 7.93 4.18
CA ALA A 15 -11.87 8.59 3.52
C ALA A 15 -11.49 10.02 3.11
N ALA A 16 -10.78 10.74 3.96
CA ALA A 16 -10.30 12.09 3.65
C ALA A 16 -9.23 12.05 2.55
N LYS A 17 -8.28 11.12 2.64
CA LYS A 17 -7.21 10.96 1.65
C LYS A 17 -7.78 10.67 0.26
N ALA A 18 -8.86 9.92 0.17
CA ALA A 18 -9.51 9.57 -1.08
C ALA A 18 -9.99 10.80 -1.86
N THR A 19 -10.20 11.93 -1.19
CA THR A 19 -10.64 13.18 -1.82
C THR A 19 -9.48 14.11 -2.17
N ASP A 20 -8.25 13.75 -1.83
CA ASP A 20 -7.09 14.59 -2.12
C ASP A 20 -6.82 14.66 -3.62
N ASN A 21 -6.25 15.79 -4.04
CA ASN A 21 -5.90 16.00 -5.45
C ASN A 21 -4.88 14.95 -5.91
N GLY A 22 -5.16 14.34 -7.06
CA GLY A 22 -4.27 13.33 -7.65
C GLY A 22 -4.46 11.92 -7.10
N VAL A 23 -5.31 11.72 -6.10
CA VAL A 23 -5.60 10.39 -5.56
C VAL A 23 -6.72 9.74 -6.37
N GLN A 24 -6.49 8.50 -6.80
CA GLN A 24 -7.40 7.72 -7.63
C GLN A 24 -7.84 6.46 -6.91
N PRO A 25 -9.07 5.97 -7.17
CA PRO A 25 -9.51 4.71 -6.56
C PRO A 25 -8.96 3.49 -7.29
N LEU A 26 -8.78 2.41 -6.53
CA LEU A 26 -8.53 1.08 -7.03
C LEU A 26 -9.62 0.15 -6.50
N PRO A 27 -9.77 -1.06 -7.07
CA PRO A 27 -10.73 -2.02 -6.53
C PRO A 27 -10.47 -2.33 -5.04
N LYS A 28 -11.49 -2.78 -4.34
CA LYS A 28 -11.42 -3.29 -2.96
C LYS A 28 -11.07 -2.22 -1.93
N GLY A 29 -11.41 -0.97 -2.21
CA GLY A 29 -11.22 0.11 -1.24
C GLY A 29 -9.82 0.67 -1.15
N LEU A 30 -8.95 0.31 -2.09
CA LEU A 30 -7.62 0.92 -2.17
C LEU A 30 -7.69 2.26 -2.90
N TYR A 31 -6.67 3.08 -2.66
CA TYR A 31 -6.46 4.33 -3.40
C TYR A 31 -4.97 4.46 -3.71
N TYR A 32 -4.65 5.26 -4.72
CA TYR A 32 -3.25 5.49 -5.09
C TYR A 32 -3.04 6.88 -5.65
N LYS A 33 -1.79 7.31 -5.61
CA LYS A 33 -1.35 8.55 -6.22
C LYS A 33 -0.08 8.25 -7.01
N VAL A 34 -0.05 8.65 -8.29
CA VAL A 34 1.12 8.45 -9.13
C VAL A 34 2.16 9.51 -8.77
N LEU A 35 3.34 9.09 -8.36
CA LEU A 35 4.46 9.98 -8.08
C LEU A 35 5.38 10.10 -9.29
N ASN A 36 5.55 9.04 -10.06
CA ASN A 36 6.30 9.03 -11.30
C ASN A 36 5.76 7.94 -12.21
N GLN A 37 5.51 8.28 -13.47
CA GLN A 37 5.01 7.32 -14.44
C GLN A 37 6.17 6.65 -15.15
N GLY A 38 6.13 5.31 -15.21
CA GLY A 38 7.14 4.50 -15.89
C GLY A 38 6.79 4.26 -17.35
N LYS A 39 6.91 3.02 -17.80
CA LYS A 39 6.79 2.65 -19.22
C LYS A 39 5.42 2.89 -19.83
N ASN A 40 4.36 2.76 -19.02
CA ASN A 40 2.97 2.93 -19.49
C ASN A 40 2.67 2.15 -20.78
N ASP A 41 3.18 0.91 -20.83
CA ASP A 41 3.10 0.05 -22.03
C ASP A 41 1.95 -0.96 -21.98
N GLY A 42 1.11 -0.88 -20.93
CA GLY A 42 -0.01 -1.80 -20.71
C GLY A 42 0.40 -3.18 -20.23
N ILE A 43 1.69 -3.39 -19.94
CA ILE A 43 2.20 -4.66 -19.42
C ILE A 43 2.20 -4.61 -17.92
N HIS A 44 1.41 -5.49 -17.30
CA HIS A 44 1.22 -5.53 -15.84
C HIS A 44 1.57 -6.91 -15.30
N PRO A 45 2.06 -7.00 -14.06
CA PRO A 45 2.29 -8.30 -13.45
C PRO A 45 0.99 -9.03 -13.15
N THR A 46 1.09 -10.34 -13.00
CA THR A 46 0.02 -11.22 -12.55
C THR A 46 0.35 -11.72 -11.13
N PRO A 47 -0.58 -12.38 -10.43
CA PRO A 47 -0.28 -12.91 -9.09
C PRO A 47 0.91 -13.87 -9.07
N ASN A 48 1.22 -14.55 -10.18
CA ASN A 48 2.34 -15.47 -10.25
C ASN A 48 3.67 -14.81 -10.61
N SER A 49 3.65 -13.54 -10.95
CA SER A 49 4.86 -12.81 -11.36
C SER A 49 5.80 -12.58 -10.18
N ILE A 50 7.10 -12.55 -10.49
CA ILE A 50 8.12 -12.03 -9.58
C ILE A 50 8.27 -10.55 -9.89
N VAL A 51 8.08 -9.71 -8.88
CA VAL A 51 8.22 -8.26 -9.00
C VAL A 51 9.42 -7.82 -8.18
N THR A 52 10.21 -6.89 -8.73
CA THR A 52 11.37 -6.32 -8.03
C THR A 52 11.05 -4.87 -7.73
N VAL A 53 11.08 -4.50 -6.46
CA VAL A 53 10.58 -3.22 -6.00
C VAL A 53 11.48 -2.60 -4.93
N HIS A 54 11.44 -1.27 -4.88
CA HIS A 54 11.77 -0.52 -3.67
C HIS A 54 10.46 -0.06 -3.02
N TYR A 55 10.43 -0.06 -1.70
CA TYR A 55 9.22 0.38 -0.98
C TYR A 55 9.56 0.96 0.40
N THR A 56 8.64 1.77 0.90
CA THR A 56 8.64 2.24 2.27
C THR A 56 7.19 2.21 2.76
N GLY A 57 6.96 1.57 3.90
CA GLY A 57 5.64 1.47 4.50
C GLY A 57 5.55 2.29 5.77
N THR A 58 4.46 3.05 5.91
CA THR A 58 4.18 3.84 7.12
C THR A 58 2.75 3.63 7.57
N THR A 59 2.50 3.91 8.85
CA THR A 59 1.14 4.10 9.37
C THR A 59 0.72 5.55 9.15
N ILE A 60 -0.55 5.88 9.48
CA ILE A 60 -1.08 7.22 9.19
C ILE A 60 -0.40 8.34 9.96
N ASN A 61 0.26 8.02 11.06
CA ASN A 61 1.04 9.01 11.83
C ASN A 61 2.45 9.25 11.26
N GLY A 62 2.75 8.65 10.10
CA GLY A 62 4.04 8.82 9.43
C GLY A 62 5.15 7.91 9.97
N LYS A 63 4.86 7.03 10.92
CA LYS A 63 5.86 6.14 11.49
C LYS A 63 6.18 5.01 10.51
N LYS A 64 7.45 4.92 10.12
CA LYS A 64 7.93 3.88 9.22
C LYS A 64 8.00 2.54 9.95
N PHE A 65 7.44 1.49 9.34
CA PHE A 65 7.51 0.15 9.91
C PHE A 65 8.35 -0.80 9.06
N ASP A 66 8.61 -0.47 7.80
CA ASP A 66 9.45 -1.27 6.92
C ASP A 66 9.91 -0.43 5.73
N SER A 67 11.09 -0.75 5.19
CA SER A 67 11.61 -0.07 4.03
C SER A 67 12.71 -0.91 3.39
N SER A 68 12.79 -0.87 2.06
CA SER A 68 13.89 -1.44 1.30
C SER A 68 14.99 -0.41 1.00
N LEU A 69 14.72 0.88 1.25
CA LEU A 69 15.66 1.94 0.94
C LEU A 69 16.94 1.79 1.77
N GLY A 70 18.08 2.07 1.14
CA GLY A 70 19.40 1.86 1.73
C GLY A 70 20.03 0.52 1.38
N GLY A 71 19.26 -0.38 0.75
CA GLY A 71 19.73 -1.66 0.25
C GLY A 71 19.34 -1.85 -1.22
N ALA A 72 19.50 -3.06 -1.73
CA ALA A 72 19.08 -3.41 -3.08
C ALA A 72 17.56 -3.54 -3.16
N PRO A 73 16.97 -3.38 -4.36
CA PRO A 73 15.55 -3.70 -4.56
C PRO A 73 15.25 -5.15 -4.18
N VAL A 74 14.05 -5.40 -3.69
CA VAL A 74 13.65 -6.73 -3.22
C VAL A 74 12.74 -7.39 -4.24
N ALA A 75 13.00 -8.66 -4.52
CA ALA A 75 12.18 -9.47 -5.42
C ALA A 75 11.18 -10.29 -4.61
N PHE A 76 9.91 -10.22 -4.99
CA PHE A 76 8.82 -10.96 -4.36
C PHE A 76 7.98 -11.67 -5.41
N ARG A 77 7.46 -12.85 -5.06
CA ARG A 77 6.33 -13.41 -5.83
C ARG A 77 5.07 -12.70 -5.38
N LEU A 78 4.37 -12.06 -6.30
CA LEU A 78 3.28 -11.14 -5.96
C LEU A 78 2.21 -11.77 -5.07
N LYS A 79 1.79 -12.99 -5.37
CA LYS A 79 0.72 -13.66 -4.62
C LYS A 79 1.05 -13.98 -3.16
N THR A 80 2.32 -13.84 -2.74
CA THR A 80 2.73 -14.09 -1.36
C THR A 80 2.65 -12.85 -0.47
N LEU A 81 2.28 -11.72 -1.02
CA LEU A 81 2.23 -10.43 -0.32
C LEU A 81 0.84 -10.17 0.23
N ILE A 82 0.70 -9.06 0.98
CA ILE A 82 -0.61 -8.67 1.52
C ILE A 82 -1.58 -8.36 0.37
N PRO A 83 -2.90 -8.54 0.59
CA PRO A 83 -3.89 -8.34 -0.48
C PRO A 83 -3.80 -6.98 -1.18
N GLY A 84 -3.51 -5.91 -0.44
CA GLY A 84 -3.39 -4.58 -1.02
C GLY A 84 -2.26 -4.47 -2.04
N TRP A 85 -1.13 -5.13 -1.81
CA TRP A 85 -0.03 -5.18 -2.77
C TRP A 85 -0.41 -6.01 -4.00
N ILE A 86 -1.06 -7.16 -3.78
CA ILE A 86 -1.48 -8.02 -4.89
C ILE A 86 -2.40 -7.22 -5.82
N GLU A 87 -3.35 -6.50 -5.27
CA GLU A 87 -4.28 -5.71 -6.07
C GLU A 87 -3.58 -4.53 -6.77
N ALA A 88 -2.84 -3.73 -6.03
CA ALA A 88 -2.26 -2.48 -6.55
C ALA A 88 -1.19 -2.74 -7.62
N ILE A 89 -0.29 -3.67 -7.38
CA ILE A 89 0.84 -3.90 -8.30
C ILE A 89 0.38 -4.44 -9.64
N GLN A 90 -0.74 -5.16 -9.69
CA GLN A 90 -1.31 -5.61 -10.97
C GLN A 90 -1.78 -4.48 -11.87
N HIS A 91 -1.87 -3.26 -11.37
CA HIS A 91 -2.20 -2.07 -12.15
C HIS A 91 -0.97 -1.23 -12.50
N MET A 92 0.21 -1.61 -12.04
CA MET A 92 1.44 -0.86 -12.26
C MET A 92 2.22 -1.39 -13.46
N CYS A 93 3.04 -0.52 -14.05
CA CYS A 93 4.01 -0.86 -15.08
C CYS A 93 5.42 -0.67 -14.53
N VAL A 94 6.40 -1.29 -15.19
CA VAL A 94 7.81 -1.12 -14.80
C VAL A 94 8.18 0.36 -14.82
N GLY A 95 8.85 0.81 -13.78
CA GLY A 95 9.27 2.20 -13.61
C GLY A 95 8.25 3.08 -12.92
N ASP A 96 7.02 2.61 -12.71
CA ASP A 96 6.02 3.37 -11.95
C ASP A 96 6.45 3.54 -10.50
N LYS A 97 6.23 4.73 -9.98
CA LYS A 97 6.35 5.01 -8.56
C LYS A 97 5.01 5.55 -8.07
N TRP A 98 4.38 4.81 -7.19
CA TRP A 98 3.08 5.17 -6.63
C TRP A 98 3.17 5.29 -5.12
N GLU A 99 2.26 6.08 -4.56
CA GLU A 99 1.92 5.99 -3.15
C GLU A 99 0.57 5.29 -3.08
N VAL A 100 0.49 4.18 -2.35
CA VAL A 100 -0.71 3.34 -2.28
C VAL A 100 -1.25 3.38 -0.86
N TYR A 101 -2.55 3.59 -0.73
CA TYR A 101 -3.25 3.68 0.55
C TYR A 101 -4.12 2.44 0.70
N ILE A 102 -3.80 1.62 1.71
CA ILE A 102 -4.36 0.28 1.88
C ILE A 102 -5.19 0.23 3.15
N PRO A 103 -6.52 -0.01 3.05
CA PRO A 103 -7.33 -0.16 4.26
C PRO A 103 -6.89 -1.41 5.02
N ALA A 104 -7.19 -1.44 6.31
CA ALA A 104 -6.75 -2.54 7.18
C ALA A 104 -7.17 -3.92 6.64
N GLU A 105 -8.37 -4.03 6.06
CA GLU A 105 -8.90 -5.28 5.53
C GLU A 105 -8.04 -5.87 4.41
N MET A 106 -7.31 -5.02 3.70
CA MET A 106 -6.41 -5.42 2.61
C MET A 106 -4.94 -5.43 3.04
N GLY A 107 -4.68 -5.17 4.30
CA GLY A 107 -3.36 -5.25 4.93
C GLY A 107 -3.32 -6.35 5.97
N TYR A 108 -3.11 -5.98 7.22
CA TYR A 108 -2.99 -6.93 8.33
C TYR A 108 -4.27 -7.05 9.17
N GLY A 109 -5.36 -6.41 8.76
CA GLY A 109 -6.64 -6.49 9.43
C GLY A 109 -6.57 -5.93 10.84
N ARG A 110 -7.23 -6.63 11.79
CA ARG A 110 -7.24 -6.24 13.20
C ARG A 110 -6.09 -6.86 13.99
N GLN A 111 -5.23 -7.62 13.33
CA GLN A 111 -4.08 -8.25 13.97
C GLN A 111 -2.99 -7.20 14.18
N SER A 112 -2.49 -7.10 15.41
CA SER A 112 -1.34 -6.25 15.71
C SER A 112 -0.07 -7.04 15.51
N ILE A 113 0.85 -6.44 14.74
CA ILE A 113 2.21 -6.99 14.58
C ILE A 113 3.20 -5.87 14.96
N PRO A 114 4.47 -6.18 15.18
CA PRO A 114 5.43 -5.15 15.56
C PRO A 114 5.44 -3.96 14.60
N GLY A 115 5.20 -2.76 15.13
CA GLY A 115 5.16 -1.53 14.36
C GLY A 115 3.84 -1.24 13.66
N ILE A 116 2.89 -2.19 13.65
CA ILE A 116 1.59 -2.01 12.97
C ILE A 116 0.47 -2.41 13.93
N PRO A 117 -0.13 -1.43 14.62
CA PRO A 117 -1.30 -1.72 15.47
C PRO A 117 -2.46 -2.26 14.64
N GLY A 118 -3.26 -3.15 15.22
CA GLY A 118 -4.44 -3.69 14.54
C GLY A 118 -5.40 -2.60 14.10
N GLY A 119 -5.95 -2.70 12.88
CA GLY A 119 -6.81 -1.69 12.30
C GLY A 119 -6.08 -0.58 11.57
N SER A 120 -4.77 -0.71 11.37
CA SER A 120 -3.99 0.31 10.68
C SER A 120 -4.27 0.35 9.18
N THR A 121 -4.52 1.55 8.66
CA THR A 121 -4.37 1.84 7.24
C THR A 121 -2.88 1.95 6.94
N LEU A 122 -2.44 1.35 5.84
CA LEU A 122 -1.03 1.31 5.46
C LEU A 122 -0.78 2.23 4.28
N ILE A 123 0.35 2.92 4.32
CA ILE A 123 0.79 3.78 3.23
C ILE A 123 2.11 3.20 2.72
N PHE A 124 2.12 2.81 1.46
CA PHE A 124 3.32 2.28 0.80
C PHE A 124 3.75 3.12 -0.37
#